data_e08fab47033c33d9fc71718160c8470c
#
_entry.id   e08fab47033c33d9fc71718160c8470c
#
_cell.length_a   1.000
_cell.length_b   1.000
_cell.length_c   1.000
_cell.angle_alpha   90.00
_cell.angle_beta   90.00
_cell.angle_gamma   90.00
#
_symmetry.space_group_name_H-M   'P 1'
#
loop_
_entity.id
_entity.type
_entity.pdbx_description
1 polymer ?
#
loop_
_entity_poly.entity_id
_entity_poly.type
_entity_poly.pdbx_seq_one_letter_code
_entity_poly.pdbx_strand_id
1 'polypeptide(L)'
;NKIDISNTKVSGYIKGYEYVGGFIGGLIGTDTYSPIVTFSGTNTIQPEESSYVAVFGEKAVGGVIGHMSKTMLTINNSVIINSNVYCQEIGAGLCGRMENVVCHLNKLQFNDNMSINGNDKIGGIVGYASGSEIYATAEINFTNGHQSALPEFKDFTLSFNGKVNGNDCVGGVAGYAEYSKISGLAVNADITASSNVGGIVG
;
A
#
# COMPACT_ATOMS: atom_id res chain seq x y z
N ASN A 1 1.11 22.11 7.52
CA ASN A 1 1.24 22.16 6.06
C ASN A 1 0.51 20.97 5.46
N LYS A 2 -0.16 21.20 4.36
CA LYS A 2 -0.92 20.20 3.61
C LYS A 2 -0.23 19.98 2.26
N ILE A 3 -0.10 18.73 1.87
CA ILE A 3 0.28 18.32 0.52
C ILE A 3 -0.97 17.73 -0.11
N ASP A 4 -1.41 18.29 -1.22
CA ASP A 4 -2.53 17.75 -2.01
C ASP A 4 -2.00 17.29 -3.36
N ILE A 5 -2.21 16.01 -3.65
CA ILE A 5 -1.84 15.36 -4.91
C ILE A 5 -3.13 15.04 -5.64
N SER A 6 -3.32 15.63 -6.80
CA SER A 6 -4.58 15.47 -7.53
C SER A 6 -4.37 15.32 -9.03
N ASN A 7 -5.15 14.41 -9.64
CA ASN A 7 -5.16 14.17 -11.09
C ASN A 7 -3.76 13.94 -11.67
N THR A 8 -2.96 13.15 -10.97
CA THR A 8 -1.55 12.93 -11.30
C THR A 8 -1.33 11.50 -11.79
N LYS A 9 -0.52 11.36 -12.82
CA LYS A 9 -0.09 10.06 -13.36
C LYS A 9 1.41 9.88 -13.21
N VAL A 10 1.81 8.71 -12.75
CA VAL A 10 3.20 8.26 -12.72
C VAL A 10 3.33 7.02 -13.60
N SER A 11 4.36 7.00 -14.45
CA SER A 11 4.71 5.88 -15.31
C SER A 11 6.23 5.69 -15.36
N GLY A 12 6.68 4.50 -15.77
CA GLY A 12 8.10 4.17 -15.90
C GLY A 12 8.69 3.48 -14.67
N TYR A 13 10.02 3.42 -14.61
CA TYR A 13 10.75 2.76 -13.54
C TYR A 13 11.16 3.77 -12.46
N ILE A 14 10.81 3.46 -11.22
CA ILE A 14 11.23 4.23 -10.05
C ILE A 14 12.19 3.35 -9.28
N LYS A 15 13.43 3.80 -9.12
CA LYS A 15 14.47 3.03 -8.45
C LYS A 15 15.24 3.89 -7.46
N GLY A 16 15.45 3.35 -6.28
CA GLY A 16 16.23 3.96 -5.22
C GLY A 16 16.79 2.93 -4.26
N TYR A 17 17.46 3.36 -3.22
CA TYR A 17 17.98 2.50 -2.17
C TYR A 17 16.99 2.43 -1.00
N GLU A 18 16.61 3.58 -0.47
CA GLU A 18 15.79 3.71 0.74
C GLU A 18 14.66 4.72 0.52
N TYR A 19 13.50 4.46 1.12
CA TYR A 19 12.28 5.30 1.04
C TYR A 19 11.83 5.55 -0.41
N VAL A 20 11.58 4.47 -1.12
CA VAL A 20 11.19 4.54 -2.53
C VAL A 20 9.68 4.39 -2.68
N GLY A 21 9.03 5.36 -3.32
CA GLY A 21 7.60 5.35 -3.57
C GLY A 21 7.25 5.93 -4.94
N GLY A 22 6.14 5.48 -5.49
CA GLY A 22 5.67 5.92 -6.79
C GLY A 22 5.34 7.41 -6.85
N PHE A 23 4.78 7.95 -5.78
CA PHE A 23 4.49 9.39 -5.64
C PHE A 23 5.40 10.08 -4.63
N ILE A 24 5.67 9.44 -3.50
CA ILE A 24 6.41 10.04 -2.38
C ILE A 24 7.47 9.07 -1.90
N GLY A 25 8.74 9.48 -1.89
CA GLY A 25 9.81 8.69 -1.30
C GLY A 25 9.70 8.64 0.22
N GLY A 26 9.79 9.77 0.89
CA GLY A 26 9.66 9.87 2.34
C GLY A 26 8.94 11.13 2.79
N LEU A 27 8.15 11.01 3.86
CA LEU A 27 7.47 12.12 4.51
C LEU A 27 7.54 11.96 6.03
N ILE A 28 8.24 12.89 6.68
CA ILE A 28 8.53 12.81 8.11
C ILE A 28 8.03 14.07 8.81
N GLY A 29 7.13 13.89 9.74
CA GLY A 29 6.69 14.91 10.68
C GLY A 29 7.57 14.94 11.92
N THR A 30 7.28 15.88 12.80
CA THR A 30 7.93 16.03 14.12
C THR A 30 6.87 15.97 15.23
N ASP A 31 7.27 15.98 16.48
CA ASP A 31 6.33 15.98 17.62
C ASP A 31 5.48 17.26 17.67
N THR A 32 5.97 18.35 17.10
CA THR A 32 5.27 19.64 17.05
C THR A 32 4.57 19.89 15.71
N TYR A 33 4.81 19.05 14.73
CA TYR A 33 4.32 19.25 13.36
C TYR A 33 4.03 17.92 12.65
N SER A 34 2.77 17.69 12.34
CA SER A 34 2.32 16.52 11.57
C SER A 34 1.79 16.95 10.19
N PRO A 35 2.54 16.70 9.12
CA PRO A 35 2.07 16.98 7.77
C PRO A 35 0.83 16.14 7.43
N ILE A 36 -0.06 16.71 6.62
CA ILE A 36 -1.23 16.02 6.09
C ILE A 36 -1.03 15.84 4.59
N VAL A 37 -1.12 14.60 4.12
CA VAL A 37 -1.14 14.27 2.70
C VAL A 37 -2.55 13.86 2.31
N THR A 38 -3.06 14.48 1.26
CA THR A 38 -4.37 14.16 0.70
C THR A 38 -4.20 13.79 -0.77
N PHE A 39 -4.74 12.64 -1.16
CA PHE A 39 -4.96 12.31 -2.56
C PHE A 39 -6.39 12.65 -2.92
N SER A 40 -6.55 13.58 -3.87
CA SER A 40 -7.85 14.01 -4.40
C SER A 40 -7.89 13.83 -5.92
N GLY A 41 -9.08 13.78 -6.52
CA GLY A 41 -9.22 13.46 -7.94
C GLY A 41 -8.75 12.05 -8.27
N THR A 42 -8.38 11.79 -9.51
CA THR A 42 -7.88 10.48 -9.97
C THR A 42 -6.36 10.51 -10.07
N ASN A 43 -5.70 9.68 -9.26
CA ASN A 43 -4.25 9.54 -9.27
C ASN A 43 -3.90 8.11 -9.69
N THR A 44 -2.95 7.96 -10.59
CA THR A 44 -2.61 6.65 -11.14
C THR A 44 -1.12 6.39 -11.16
N ILE A 45 -0.75 5.17 -10.80
CA ILE A 45 0.57 4.61 -11.10
C ILE A 45 0.30 3.47 -12.07
N GLN A 46 0.59 3.69 -13.34
CA GLN A 46 0.27 2.72 -14.39
C GLN A 46 1.24 2.82 -15.57
N PRO A 47 1.50 1.71 -16.28
CA PRO A 47 2.34 1.73 -17.47
C PRO A 47 1.73 2.63 -18.56
N GLU A 48 2.57 3.25 -19.33
CA GLU A 48 2.22 3.70 -20.68
C GLU A 48 2.21 2.51 -21.62
N GLU A 49 1.56 2.64 -22.78
CA GLU A 49 1.39 1.56 -23.76
C GLU A 49 2.67 0.72 -23.92
N SER A 50 2.60 -0.56 -23.59
CA SER A 50 3.68 -1.55 -23.72
C SER A 50 4.82 -1.51 -22.71
N SER A 51 4.82 -0.64 -21.72
CA SER A 51 5.87 -0.60 -20.67
C SER A 51 5.35 -1.06 -19.31
N TYR A 52 6.22 -1.63 -18.51
CA TYR A 52 5.90 -1.99 -17.12
C TYR A 52 6.23 -0.80 -16.22
N VAL A 53 5.35 -0.50 -15.26
CA VAL A 53 5.72 0.32 -14.11
C VAL A 53 6.20 -0.61 -13.03
N ALA A 54 7.33 -0.28 -12.44
CA ALA A 54 7.81 -0.99 -11.27
C ALA A 54 8.56 -0.04 -10.32
N VAL A 55 8.36 -0.26 -9.03
CA VAL A 55 9.05 0.45 -7.96
C VAL A 55 10.06 -0.49 -7.34
N PHE A 56 11.34 -0.11 -7.39
CA PHE A 56 12.46 -0.91 -6.92
C PHE A 56 13.22 -0.21 -5.81
N GLY A 57 13.53 -0.93 -4.76
CA GLY A 57 14.41 -0.44 -3.70
C GLY A 57 14.91 -1.55 -2.79
N GLU A 58 15.71 -1.21 -1.81
CA GLU A 58 16.18 -2.17 -0.81
C GLU A 58 15.38 -2.03 0.48
N LYS A 59 15.17 -0.79 0.95
CA LYS A 59 14.54 -0.50 2.24
C LYS A 59 13.30 0.37 2.08
N ALA A 60 12.21 0.00 2.74
CA ALA A 60 10.97 0.76 2.81
C ALA A 60 10.47 1.21 1.42
N VAL A 61 10.00 0.24 0.65
CA VAL A 61 9.52 0.44 -0.73
C VAL A 61 7.99 0.33 -0.76
N GLY A 62 7.32 1.36 -1.23
CA GLY A 62 5.88 1.35 -1.43
C GLY A 62 5.48 1.65 -2.87
N GLY A 63 4.43 1.04 -3.35
CA GLY A 63 3.91 1.38 -4.68
C GLY A 63 3.55 2.87 -4.78
N VAL A 64 3.08 3.48 -3.70
CA VAL A 64 2.71 4.90 -3.62
C VAL A 64 3.71 5.70 -2.79
N ILE A 65 4.02 5.23 -1.58
CA ILE A 65 4.83 5.96 -0.59
C ILE A 65 5.87 5.02 -0.02
N GLY A 66 7.14 5.43 0.02
CA GLY A 66 8.21 4.65 0.62
C GLY A 66 8.12 4.62 2.15
N HIS A 67 8.13 5.80 2.79
CA HIS A 67 8.11 5.96 4.25
C HIS A 67 7.25 7.14 4.69
N MET A 68 6.50 6.93 5.75
CA MET A 68 5.77 7.97 6.49
C MET A 68 6.04 7.88 7.98
N SER A 69 6.27 9.01 8.63
CA SER A 69 6.40 9.08 10.08
C SER A 69 5.75 10.34 10.64
N LYS A 70 4.96 10.18 11.71
CA LYS A 70 4.25 11.28 12.41
C LYS A 70 3.43 12.15 11.44
N THR A 71 2.62 11.51 10.61
CA THR A 71 1.88 12.15 9.53
C THR A 71 0.45 11.64 9.48
N MET A 72 -0.40 12.33 8.70
CA MET A 72 -1.73 11.87 8.34
C MET A 72 -1.82 11.69 6.82
N LEU A 73 -2.33 10.54 6.40
CA LEU A 73 -2.63 10.23 5.01
C LEU A 73 -4.15 10.11 4.82
N THR A 74 -4.68 10.79 3.82
CA THR A 74 -6.08 10.64 3.43
C THR A 74 -6.19 10.38 1.93
N ILE A 75 -6.78 9.27 1.57
CA ILE A 75 -7.11 8.95 0.17
C ILE A 75 -8.63 9.08 0.02
N ASN A 76 -9.08 10.24 -0.46
CA ASN A 76 -10.51 10.55 -0.62
C ASN A 76 -11.10 10.10 -1.95
N ASN A 77 -10.27 10.02 -2.98
CA ASN A 77 -10.65 9.65 -4.35
C ASN A 77 -9.73 8.57 -4.90
N SER A 78 -9.97 8.16 -6.14
CA SER A 78 -9.26 7.02 -6.72
C SER A 78 -7.74 7.19 -6.76
N VAL A 79 -7.05 6.34 -6.04
CA VAL A 79 -5.63 6.04 -6.30
C VAL A 79 -5.59 4.64 -6.89
N ILE A 80 -5.16 4.54 -8.14
CA ILE A 80 -5.08 3.28 -8.88
C ILE A 80 -3.62 2.88 -8.97
N ILE A 81 -3.30 1.70 -8.44
CA ILE A 81 -1.94 1.17 -8.44
C ILE A 81 -1.89 -0.03 -9.37
N ASN A 82 -1.20 0.16 -10.48
CA ASN A 82 -0.90 -0.87 -11.47
C ASN A 82 0.61 -0.93 -11.69
N SER A 83 1.33 -1.26 -10.63
CA SER A 83 2.78 -1.36 -10.65
C SER A 83 3.24 -2.53 -9.79
N ASN A 84 4.28 -3.22 -10.21
CA ASN A 84 4.94 -4.20 -9.36
C ASN A 84 5.88 -3.51 -8.37
N VAL A 85 6.00 -4.07 -7.18
CA VAL A 85 6.92 -3.61 -6.14
C VAL A 85 7.97 -4.68 -5.89
N TYR A 86 9.23 -4.27 -5.88
CA TYR A 86 10.37 -5.12 -5.57
C TYR A 86 11.23 -4.48 -4.49
N CYS A 87 11.44 -5.21 -3.41
CA CYS A 87 12.24 -4.73 -2.28
C CYS A 87 13.10 -5.85 -1.69
N GLN A 88 14.04 -5.52 -0.83
CA GLN A 88 14.77 -6.52 -0.06
C GLN A 88 14.22 -6.65 1.35
N GLU A 89 14.03 -5.55 2.07
CA GLU A 89 13.65 -5.59 3.47
C GLU A 89 12.16 -5.37 3.71
N ILE A 90 11.64 -4.19 3.36
CA ILE A 90 10.28 -3.77 3.71
C ILE A 90 9.56 -3.31 2.46
N GLY A 91 8.45 -3.94 2.11
CA GLY A 91 7.73 -3.57 0.90
C GLY A 91 6.22 -3.71 0.98
N ALA A 92 5.54 -2.86 0.22
CA ALA A 92 4.08 -2.90 0.14
C ALA A 92 3.50 -2.26 -1.12
N GLY A 93 2.22 -2.53 -1.34
CA GLY A 93 1.47 -1.89 -2.43
C GLY A 93 1.22 -0.41 -2.20
N LEU A 94 0.89 0.02 -0.99
CA LEU A 94 0.66 1.42 -0.67
C LEU A 94 1.90 2.07 -0.05
N CYS A 95 2.29 1.65 1.14
CA CYS A 95 3.37 2.30 1.87
C CYS A 95 4.33 1.28 2.46
N GLY A 96 5.63 1.41 2.15
CA GLY A 96 6.64 0.52 2.69
C GLY A 96 6.66 0.55 4.22
N ARG A 97 6.80 1.72 4.83
CA ARG A 97 6.91 1.88 6.28
C ARG A 97 6.05 3.02 6.81
N MET A 98 5.29 2.75 7.87
CA MET A 98 4.47 3.71 8.60
C MET A 98 4.82 3.72 10.09
N GLU A 99 5.10 4.89 10.66
CA GLU A 99 5.41 5.08 12.07
C GLU A 99 4.62 6.26 12.65
N ASN A 100 3.71 5.98 13.60
CA ASN A 100 2.83 6.99 14.18
C ASN A 100 2.02 7.74 13.09
N VAL A 101 1.41 7.00 12.18
CA VAL A 101 0.64 7.52 11.04
C VAL A 101 -0.83 7.23 11.25
N VAL A 102 -1.68 8.20 10.95
CA VAL A 102 -3.14 7.99 10.81
C VAL A 102 -3.45 7.95 9.32
N CYS A 103 -3.96 6.83 8.85
CA CYS A 103 -4.21 6.55 7.44
C CYS A 103 -5.69 6.26 7.17
N HIS A 104 -6.36 7.13 6.41
CA HIS A 104 -7.73 6.97 5.96
C HIS A 104 -7.78 6.62 4.48
N LEU A 105 -8.27 5.42 4.17
CA LEU A 105 -8.33 4.88 2.82
C LEU A 105 -9.78 4.77 2.35
N ASN A 106 -10.21 5.66 1.48
CA ASN A 106 -11.59 5.66 0.98
C ASN A 106 -11.73 5.07 -0.42
N LYS A 107 -10.78 5.26 -1.31
CA LYS A 107 -10.82 4.74 -2.69
C LYS A 107 -9.43 4.39 -3.20
N LEU A 108 -8.86 3.33 -2.69
CA LEU A 108 -7.60 2.76 -3.16
C LEU A 108 -7.90 1.52 -4.01
N GLN A 109 -7.35 1.44 -5.19
CA GLN A 109 -7.51 0.31 -6.10
C GLN A 109 -6.15 -0.29 -6.45
N PHE A 110 -6.05 -1.59 -6.33
CA PHE A 110 -4.91 -2.36 -6.82
C PHE A 110 -5.32 -3.11 -8.07
N ASN A 111 -4.44 -3.15 -9.06
CA ASN A 111 -4.67 -3.98 -10.24
C ASN A 111 -4.50 -5.47 -9.88
N ASP A 112 -5.36 -6.32 -10.42
CA ASP A 112 -5.38 -7.77 -10.14
C ASP A 112 -4.07 -8.50 -10.54
N ASN A 113 -3.27 -7.92 -11.41
CA ASN A 113 -1.99 -8.46 -11.84
C ASN A 113 -0.78 -7.86 -11.06
N MET A 114 -1.04 -7.03 -10.06
CA MET A 114 0.01 -6.46 -9.25
C MET A 114 0.70 -7.52 -8.41
N SER A 115 2.02 -7.45 -8.34
CA SER A 115 2.82 -8.29 -7.46
C SER A 115 3.75 -7.46 -6.57
N ILE A 116 3.83 -7.86 -5.31
CA ILE A 116 4.76 -7.32 -4.34
C ILE A 116 5.72 -8.44 -3.99
N ASN A 117 7.00 -8.21 -4.25
CA ASN A 117 8.05 -9.20 -4.07
C ASN A 117 9.17 -8.62 -3.21
N GLY A 118 9.52 -9.34 -2.18
CA GLY A 118 10.58 -8.92 -1.26
C GLY A 118 11.09 -10.05 -0.40
N ASN A 119 11.85 -9.71 0.63
CA ASN A 119 12.43 -10.70 1.50
C ASN A 119 11.81 -10.69 2.90
N ASP A 120 11.67 -9.51 3.52
CA ASP A 120 11.20 -9.39 4.90
C ASP A 120 10.13 -8.28 5.00
N LYS A 121 9.15 -8.43 5.90
CA LYS A 121 8.06 -7.45 6.16
C LYS A 121 7.33 -6.97 4.89
N ILE A 122 6.70 -7.92 4.22
CA ILE A 122 6.01 -7.65 2.96
C ILE A 122 4.49 -7.66 3.18
N GLY A 123 3.84 -6.56 2.84
CA GLY A 123 2.39 -6.41 2.99
C GLY A 123 1.68 -5.93 1.73
N GLY A 124 0.41 -6.30 1.55
CA GLY A 124 -0.41 -5.77 0.45
C GLY A 124 -0.60 -4.26 0.55
N ILE A 125 -0.81 -3.74 1.74
CA ILE A 125 -1.05 -2.31 2.02
C ILE A 125 0.18 -1.65 2.63
N VAL A 126 0.73 -2.23 3.72
CA VAL A 126 1.88 -1.69 4.43
C VAL A 126 2.89 -2.79 4.74
N GLY A 127 4.17 -2.53 4.52
CA GLY A 127 5.22 -3.48 4.86
C GLY A 127 5.47 -3.56 6.37
N TYR A 128 5.69 -2.41 6.99
CA TYR A 128 5.89 -2.26 8.44
C TYR A 128 5.03 -1.14 8.99
N ALA A 129 4.27 -1.41 10.03
CA ALA A 129 3.48 -0.43 10.75
C ALA A 129 3.82 -0.44 12.25
N SER A 130 4.12 0.72 12.81
CA SER A 130 4.33 0.92 14.25
C SER A 130 3.56 2.13 14.76
N GLY A 131 2.80 1.98 15.85
CA GLY A 131 2.02 3.06 16.44
C GLY A 131 1.01 3.70 15.46
N SER A 132 0.59 2.97 14.43
CA SER A 132 -0.18 3.54 13.33
C SER A 132 -1.62 3.04 13.31
N GLU A 133 -2.51 3.86 12.75
CA GLU A 133 -3.91 3.53 12.58
C GLU A 133 -4.29 3.55 11.09
N ILE A 134 -4.76 2.41 10.59
CA ILE A 134 -5.12 2.22 9.18
C ILE A 134 -6.60 1.87 9.10
N TYR A 135 -7.38 2.76 8.51
CA TYR A 135 -8.82 2.61 8.36
C TYR A 135 -9.24 2.65 6.90
N ALA A 136 -10.17 1.78 6.53
CA ALA A 136 -10.90 1.92 5.29
C ALA A 136 -12.40 2.16 5.59
N THR A 137 -13.02 3.11 4.90
CA THR A 137 -14.38 3.58 5.20
C THR A 137 -15.34 3.63 4.01
N ALA A 138 -14.97 3.23 2.79
CA ALA A 138 -15.81 3.40 1.61
C ALA A 138 -15.96 2.16 0.72
N GLU A 139 -16.96 2.23 -0.17
CA GLU A 139 -17.37 1.17 -1.08
C GLU A 139 -16.26 0.70 -2.01
N ILE A 140 -16.19 -0.61 -2.20
CA ILE A 140 -15.34 -1.27 -3.17
C ILE A 140 -16.09 -1.38 -4.49
N ASN A 141 -15.52 -0.87 -5.56
CA ASN A 141 -15.92 -1.24 -6.91
C ASN A 141 -14.95 -2.30 -7.44
N PHE A 142 -15.41 -3.54 -7.51
CA PHE A 142 -14.71 -4.59 -8.24
C PHE A 142 -14.85 -4.32 -9.73
N THR A 143 -13.80 -3.94 -10.41
CA THR A 143 -13.75 -3.91 -11.86
C THR A 143 -13.05 -5.17 -12.33
N ASN A 144 -13.84 -6.06 -12.88
CA ASN A 144 -13.52 -7.24 -13.67
C ASN A 144 -13.20 -8.58 -12.98
N GLY A 145 -14.22 -9.38 -12.88
CA GLY A 145 -14.20 -10.74 -13.40
C GLY A 145 -13.97 -11.87 -12.45
N HIS A 146 -13.64 -11.67 -11.17
CA HIS A 146 -13.79 -12.73 -10.19
C HIS A 146 -14.84 -12.33 -9.15
N GLN A 147 -16.10 -12.53 -9.54
CA GLN A 147 -17.16 -12.71 -8.57
C GLN A 147 -16.89 -14.03 -7.84
N SER A 148 -16.08 -14.00 -6.84
CA SER A 148 -16.15 -14.98 -5.79
C SER A 148 -17.51 -14.75 -5.11
N ALA A 149 -18.43 -15.66 -5.31
CA ALA A 149 -19.79 -15.61 -4.80
C ALA A 149 -19.80 -15.86 -3.27
N LEU A 150 -19.13 -15.03 -2.50
CA LEU A 150 -19.23 -15.02 -1.05
C LEU A 150 -19.99 -13.77 -0.64
N PRO A 151 -21.29 -13.93 -0.29
CA PRO A 151 -22.15 -12.80 0.11
C PRO A 151 -21.69 -12.09 1.39
N GLU A 152 -20.73 -12.65 2.11
CA GLU A 152 -20.25 -12.19 3.41
C GLU A 152 -19.23 -11.03 3.34
N PHE A 153 -18.70 -10.70 2.15
CA PHE A 153 -17.72 -9.63 2.00
C PHE A 153 -18.31 -8.26 1.64
N LYS A 154 -19.62 -8.09 1.70
CA LYS A 154 -20.28 -6.83 1.32
C LYS A 154 -19.98 -5.64 2.24
N ASP A 155 -19.48 -5.89 3.43
CA ASP A 155 -19.26 -4.86 4.45
C ASP A 155 -17.81 -4.37 4.54
N PHE A 156 -16.92 -4.92 3.72
CA PHE A 156 -15.52 -4.48 3.68
C PHE A 156 -15.30 -3.43 2.60
N THR A 157 -14.65 -2.35 2.97
CA THR A 157 -14.58 -1.14 2.15
C THR A 157 -13.34 -1.02 1.26
N LEU A 158 -12.33 -1.86 1.49
CA LEU A 158 -11.11 -1.91 0.67
C LEU A 158 -10.58 -3.34 0.60
N SER A 159 -10.27 -3.82 -0.60
CA SER A 159 -9.60 -5.09 -0.80
C SER A 159 -8.26 -4.92 -1.51
N PHE A 160 -7.27 -5.70 -1.12
CA PHE A 160 -6.07 -5.94 -1.89
C PHE A 160 -6.28 -7.23 -2.71
N ASN A 161 -6.20 -7.11 -4.01
CA ASN A 161 -6.24 -8.23 -4.95
C ASN A 161 -4.87 -8.29 -5.64
N GLY A 162 -4.13 -9.35 -5.42
CA GLY A 162 -2.80 -9.44 -6.02
C GLY A 162 -1.96 -10.56 -5.42
N LYS A 163 -0.66 -10.49 -5.64
CA LYS A 163 0.30 -11.45 -5.11
C LYS A 163 1.27 -10.77 -4.15
N VAL A 164 1.43 -11.37 -2.98
CA VAL A 164 2.38 -10.92 -1.96
C VAL A 164 3.35 -12.05 -1.70
N ASN A 165 4.60 -11.86 -2.10
CA ASN A 165 5.63 -12.88 -1.98
C ASN A 165 6.80 -12.36 -1.15
N GLY A 166 7.21 -13.12 -0.17
CA GLY A 166 8.34 -12.80 0.69
C GLY A 166 8.99 -14.04 1.27
N ASN A 167 9.90 -13.84 2.19
CA ASN A 167 10.55 -14.91 2.91
C ASN A 167 10.07 -14.96 4.38
N ASP A 168 9.93 -13.80 5.02
CA ASP A 168 9.50 -13.70 6.41
C ASP A 168 8.56 -12.51 6.64
N CYS A 169 7.65 -12.62 7.61
CA CYS A 169 6.67 -11.59 7.98
C CYS A 169 5.87 -11.09 6.76
N VAL A 170 5.08 -11.98 6.16
CA VAL A 170 4.31 -11.68 4.95
C VAL A 170 2.82 -11.69 5.24
N GLY A 171 2.15 -10.57 5.01
CA GLY A 171 0.72 -10.43 5.25
C GLY A 171 -0.03 -9.78 4.09
N GLY A 172 -1.31 -10.11 3.96
CA GLY A 172 -2.15 -9.54 2.92
C GLY A 172 -2.43 -8.04 3.11
N VAL A 173 -2.40 -7.55 4.35
CA VAL A 173 -2.46 -6.12 4.67
C VAL A 173 -1.11 -5.61 5.12
N ALA A 174 -0.58 -6.18 6.20
CA ALA A 174 0.68 -5.73 6.79
C ALA A 174 1.68 -6.89 6.87
N GLY A 175 2.92 -6.65 6.47
CA GLY A 175 3.99 -7.61 6.71
C GLY A 175 4.28 -7.75 8.20
N TYR A 176 4.42 -6.63 8.89
CA TYR A 176 4.60 -6.58 10.34
C TYR A 176 3.85 -5.39 10.93
N ALA A 177 3.18 -5.60 12.05
CA ALA A 177 2.45 -4.54 12.74
C ALA A 177 2.65 -4.63 14.25
N GLU A 178 3.04 -3.51 14.88
CA GLU A 178 3.16 -3.39 16.32
C GLU A 178 2.48 -2.12 16.82
N TYR A 179 1.80 -2.19 17.96
CA TYR A 179 1.07 -1.07 18.54
C TYR A 179 0.13 -0.36 17.55
N SER A 180 -0.35 -1.07 16.55
CA SER A 180 -1.09 -0.53 15.41
C SER A 180 -2.53 -1.04 15.37
N LYS A 181 -3.41 -0.25 14.75
CA LYS A 181 -4.81 -0.61 14.54
C LYS A 181 -5.10 -0.70 13.04
N ILE A 182 -5.67 -1.83 12.63
CA ILE A 182 -6.06 -2.11 11.25
C ILE A 182 -7.53 -2.45 11.23
N SER A 183 -8.33 -1.75 10.44
CA SER A 183 -9.77 -1.98 10.36
C SER A 183 -10.38 -1.64 9.00
N GLY A 184 -11.49 -2.28 8.66
CA GLY A 184 -12.24 -2.04 7.43
C GLY A 184 -11.55 -2.54 6.16
N LEU A 185 -10.66 -3.53 6.26
CA LEU A 185 -9.88 -4.07 5.14
C LEU A 185 -10.23 -5.53 4.88
N ALA A 186 -10.28 -5.90 3.61
CA ALA A 186 -10.40 -7.27 3.16
C ALA A 186 -9.19 -7.65 2.29
N VAL A 187 -8.86 -8.92 2.26
CA VAL A 187 -7.76 -9.46 1.45
C VAL A 187 -8.28 -10.60 0.60
N ASN A 188 -8.02 -10.50 -0.70
CA ASN A 188 -8.22 -11.57 -1.66
C ASN A 188 -6.94 -11.70 -2.50
N ALA A 189 -5.90 -12.29 -1.93
CA ALA A 189 -4.58 -12.35 -2.53
C ALA A 189 -3.93 -13.72 -2.36
N ASP A 190 -3.04 -14.06 -3.29
CA ASP A 190 -2.10 -15.16 -3.12
C ASP A 190 -0.94 -14.67 -2.26
N ILE A 191 -0.79 -15.23 -1.06
CA ILE A 191 0.25 -14.84 -0.11
C ILE A 191 1.22 -16.02 0.07
N THR A 192 2.49 -15.79 -0.19
CA THR A 192 3.52 -16.82 -0.11
C THR A 192 4.73 -16.36 0.68
N ALA A 193 5.14 -17.15 1.65
CA ALA A 193 6.39 -16.94 2.39
C ALA A 193 6.95 -18.25 2.94
N SER A 194 8.17 -18.20 3.48
CA SER A 194 8.81 -19.32 4.17
C SER A 194 8.42 -19.37 5.66
N SER A 195 8.18 -18.23 6.28
CA SER A 195 7.82 -18.13 7.70
C SER A 195 6.94 -16.90 7.97
N ASN A 196 6.23 -16.91 9.10
CA ASN A 196 5.36 -15.81 9.55
C ASN A 196 4.43 -15.28 8.46
N VAL A 197 3.46 -16.11 8.06
CA VAL A 197 2.50 -15.79 6.99
C VAL A 197 1.11 -15.61 7.59
N GLY A 198 0.47 -14.50 7.27
CA GLY A 198 -0.90 -14.23 7.69
C GLY A 198 -1.77 -13.63 6.59
N GLY A 199 -3.06 -13.93 6.59
CA GLY A 199 -4.01 -13.32 5.67
C GLY A 199 -4.12 -11.80 5.85
N ILE A 200 -3.92 -11.30 7.07
CA ILE A 200 -3.93 -9.86 7.39
C ILE A 200 -2.54 -9.39 7.80
N VAL A 201 -1.93 -10.01 8.81
CA VAL A 201 -0.60 -9.65 9.32
C VAL A 201 0.28 -10.89 9.33
N GLY A 202 1.50 -10.76 8.87
CA GLY A 202 2.52 -11.79 8.84
C GLY A 202 3.37 -11.89 10.12
#